data_f7e2dc6f3a2ce3384450f3326fe0c5e4
#
_entry.id   f7e2dc6f3a2ce3384450f3326fe0c5e4
#
_cell.length_a   1.000
_cell.length_b   1.000
_cell.length_c   1.000
_cell.angle_alpha   90.00
_cell.angle_beta   90.00
_cell.angle_gamma   90.00
#
_symmetry.space_group_name_H-M   'P 1'
#
loop_
_entity.id
_entity.type
_entity.pdbx_description
1 polymer ?
#
loop_
_entity_poly.entity_id
_entity_poly.type
_entity_poly.pdbx_seq_one_letter_code
_entity_poly.pdbx_strand_id
1 'polypeptide(L)'
;MVKALRSIMLPARAERGFVSSRIYQEVDRPETLCYVEEWAGPAQMEDQIRSRRFGRLLAVMETAPRKPVLEVRSMSETRGLDYISTIRLGSSPHIEPAGETA
;
A
#
# COMPACT_ATOMS: atom_id res chain seq x y z
N MET A 1 -8.88 7.58 -12.78
CA MET A 1 -7.98 6.81 -11.88
C MET A 1 -7.45 7.63 -10.72
N VAL A 2 -6.77 8.74 -10.99
CA VAL A 2 -6.20 9.56 -9.93
C VAL A 2 -7.27 10.06 -8.96
N LYS A 3 -8.40 10.52 -9.48
CA LYS A 3 -9.49 11.02 -8.65
C LYS A 3 -10.04 9.93 -7.73
N ALA A 4 -10.21 8.71 -8.25
CA ALA A 4 -10.69 7.59 -7.47
C ALA A 4 -9.68 7.20 -6.39
N LEU A 5 -8.41 7.17 -6.73
CA LEU A 5 -7.37 6.85 -5.76
C LEU A 5 -7.31 7.90 -4.66
N ARG A 6 -7.40 9.17 -5.03
CA ARG A 6 -7.38 10.26 -4.04
C ARG A 6 -8.55 10.15 -3.07
N SER A 7 -9.73 9.82 -3.58
CA SER A 7 -10.92 9.67 -2.76
C SER A 7 -10.75 8.56 -1.71
N ILE A 8 -10.05 7.49 -2.07
CA ILE A 8 -9.79 6.39 -1.15
C ILE A 8 -8.64 6.74 -0.20
N MET A 9 -7.69 7.53 -0.66
CA MET A 9 -6.51 7.92 0.09
C MET A 9 -6.83 8.86 1.26
N LEU A 10 -7.76 9.81 1.04
CA LEU A 10 -8.00 10.87 2.01
C LEU A 10 -8.41 10.38 3.40
N PRO A 11 -9.32 9.40 3.54
CA PRO A 11 -9.71 8.95 4.88
C PRO A 11 -8.56 8.39 5.71
N ALA A 12 -7.50 7.90 5.07
CA ALA A 12 -6.36 7.36 5.80
C ALA A 12 -5.68 8.40 6.67
N ARG A 13 -5.82 9.69 6.31
CA ARG A 13 -5.16 10.78 7.04
C ARG A 13 -5.63 10.89 8.49
N ALA A 14 -6.83 10.39 8.79
CA ALA A 14 -7.38 10.45 10.14
C ALA A 14 -7.02 9.22 10.96
N GLU A 15 -6.35 8.25 10.37
CA GLU A 15 -6.05 7.00 11.05
C GLU A 15 -4.79 7.11 11.90
N ARG A 16 -4.77 6.35 13.00
CA ARG A 16 -3.63 6.34 13.89
C ARG A 16 -2.39 5.83 13.14
N GLY A 17 -1.29 6.53 13.31
CA GLY A 17 -0.03 6.12 12.73
C GLY A 17 0.17 6.56 11.29
N PHE A 18 -0.76 7.31 10.72
CA PHE A 18 -0.60 7.82 9.36
C PHE A 18 0.58 8.79 9.30
N VAL A 19 1.46 8.60 8.31
CA VAL A 19 2.57 9.51 8.07
C VAL A 19 2.36 10.27 6.77
N SER A 20 2.17 9.58 5.66
CA SER A 20 1.95 10.24 4.37
C SER A 20 1.31 9.30 3.38
N SER A 21 0.68 9.89 2.36
CA SER A 21 0.24 9.15 1.19
C SER A 21 0.44 10.03 -0.04
N ARG A 22 0.89 9.43 -1.14
CA ARG A 22 1.25 10.17 -2.33
C ARG A 22 0.93 9.36 -3.57
N ILE A 23 0.63 10.09 -4.65
CA ILE A 23 0.46 9.51 -5.97
C ILE A 23 1.48 10.18 -6.86
N TYR A 24 2.29 9.37 -7.53
CA TYR A 24 3.30 9.84 -8.47
C TYR A 24 2.96 9.40 -9.87
N GLN A 25 3.33 10.21 -10.84
CA GLN A 25 3.34 9.80 -12.26
C GLN A 25 4.78 9.64 -12.70
N GLU A 26 5.03 8.61 -13.51
CA GLU A 26 6.36 8.43 -14.08
C GLU A 26 6.58 9.46 -15.17
N VAL A 27 7.75 10.12 -15.16
CA VAL A 27 8.02 11.22 -16.08
C VAL A 27 7.92 10.79 -17.53
N ASP A 28 8.50 9.64 -17.86
CA ASP A 28 8.52 9.14 -19.25
C ASP A 28 7.29 8.33 -19.60
N ARG A 29 6.45 7.99 -18.64
CA ARG A 29 5.25 7.17 -18.83
C ARG A 29 4.12 7.72 -17.96
N PRO A 30 3.48 8.81 -18.39
CA PRO A 30 2.46 9.46 -17.56
C PRO A 30 1.28 8.56 -17.21
N GLU A 31 1.05 7.51 -17.98
CA GLU A 31 -0.02 6.56 -17.69
C GLU A 31 0.36 5.59 -16.55
N THR A 32 1.62 5.58 -16.14
CA THR A 32 2.10 4.75 -15.06
C THR A 32 2.04 5.53 -13.76
N LEU A 33 1.22 5.07 -12.83
CA LEU A 33 1.05 5.70 -11.53
C LEU A 33 1.72 4.87 -10.46
N CYS A 34 2.23 5.55 -9.44
CA CYS A 34 2.77 4.91 -8.25
C CYS A 34 2.03 5.48 -7.04
N TYR A 35 1.42 4.61 -6.25
CA TYR A 35 0.70 4.98 -5.04
C TYR A 35 1.52 4.52 -3.84
N VAL A 36 1.80 5.44 -2.91
CA VAL A 36 2.64 5.15 -1.75
C VAL A 36 1.92 5.58 -0.49
N GLU A 37 1.83 4.70 0.50
CA GLU A 37 1.38 5.04 1.84
C GLU A 37 2.49 4.75 2.82
N GLU A 38 2.67 5.66 3.78
CA GLU A 38 3.67 5.48 4.82
C GLU A 38 3.01 5.55 6.18
N TRP A 39 3.36 4.62 7.04
CA TRP A 39 2.80 4.48 8.38
C TRP A 39 3.91 4.50 9.42
N ALA A 40 3.58 4.91 10.66
CA ALA A 40 4.57 5.08 11.71
C ALA A 40 5.24 3.77 12.09
N GLY A 41 4.51 2.67 12.07
CA GLY A 41 5.07 1.38 12.45
C GLY A 41 4.46 0.24 11.69
N PRO A 42 5.09 -0.94 11.77
CA PRO A 42 4.58 -2.11 11.04
C PRO A 42 3.17 -2.52 11.44
N ALA A 43 2.82 -2.40 12.72
CA ALA A 43 1.50 -2.79 13.20
C ALA A 43 0.41 -1.94 12.56
N GLN A 44 0.61 -0.62 12.53
CA GLN A 44 -0.35 0.29 11.91
C GLN A 44 -0.44 0.05 10.42
N MET A 45 0.70 -0.20 9.77
CA MET A 45 0.73 -0.51 8.35
C MET A 45 -0.07 -1.76 8.04
N GLU A 46 0.12 -2.83 8.82
CA GLU A 46 -0.60 -4.08 8.60
C GLU A 46 -2.10 -3.93 8.82
N ASP A 47 -2.48 -3.18 9.85
CA ASP A 47 -3.90 -2.92 10.11
C ASP A 47 -4.55 -2.23 8.91
N GLN A 48 -3.85 -1.29 8.30
CA GLN A 48 -4.37 -0.58 7.13
C GLN A 48 -4.46 -1.50 5.91
N ILE A 49 -3.48 -2.37 5.73
CA ILE A 49 -3.51 -3.33 4.62
C ILE A 49 -4.71 -4.25 4.74
N ARG A 50 -5.13 -4.60 5.96
CA ARG A 50 -6.30 -5.44 6.20
C ARG A 50 -7.61 -4.69 6.10
N SER A 51 -7.58 -3.36 6.03
CA SER A 51 -8.78 -2.55 6.10
C SER A 51 -9.65 -2.68 4.85
N ARG A 52 -10.94 -2.37 5.02
CA ARG A 52 -11.87 -2.32 3.90
C ARG A 52 -11.48 -1.26 2.89
N ARG A 53 -10.97 -0.13 3.39
CA ARG A 53 -10.50 0.95 2.53
C ARG A 53 -9.41 0.46 1.59
N PHE A 54 -8.46 -0.30 2.12
CA PHE A 54 -7.36 -0.84 1.31
C PHE A 54 -7.87 -1.83 0.28
N GLY A 55 -8.88 -2.61 0.63
CA GLY A 55 -9.53 -3.51 -0.34
C GLY A 55 -10.10 -2.75 -1.52
N ARG A 56 -10.74 -1.60 -1.26
CA ARG A 56 -11.26 -0.75 -2.34
C ARG A 56 -10.14 -0.18 -3.18
N LEU A 57 -9.01 0.18 -2.55
CA LEU A 57 -7.85 0.66 -3.27
C LEU A 57 -7.35 -0.37 -4.28
N LEU A 58 -7.21 -1.61 -3.83
CA LEU A 58 -6.75 -2.70 -4.70
C LEU A 58 -7.75 -2.93 -5.85
N ALA A 59 -9.04 -2.87 -5.56
CA ALA A 59 -10.07 -3.07 -6.57
C ALA A 59 -10.00 -2.01 -7.67
N VAL A 60 -9.80 -0.76 -7.27
CA VAL A 60 -9.67 0.34 -8.24
C VAL A 60 -8.43 0.14 -9.10
N MET A 61 -7.34 -0.26 -8.49
CA MET A 61 -6.09 -0.48 -9.23
C MET A 61 -6.22 -1.59 -10.27
N GLU A 62 -7.03 -2.60 -9.99
CA GLU A 62 -7.24 -3.70 -10.93
C GLU A 62 -8.02 -3.29 -12.16
N THR A 63 -8.76 -2.19 -12.09
CA THR A 63 -9.51 -1.71 -13.25
C THR A 63 -8.67 -0.90 -14.22
N ALA A 64 -7.45 -0.55 -13.84
CA ALA A 64 -6.59 0.27 -14.69
C ALA A 64 -6.09 -0.53 -15.89
N PRO A 65 -6.05 0.08 -17.08
CA PRO A 65 -5.46 -0.59 -18.26
C PRO A 65 -4.00 -0.97 -18.02
N ARG A 66 -3.29 -0.15 -17.28
CA ARG A 66 -1.92 -0.43 -16.86
C ARG A 66 -1.90 -0.40 -15.34
N LYS A 67 -1.49 -1.49 -14.72
CA LYS A 67 -1.53 -1.61 -13.27
C LYS A 67 -0.60 -0.61 -12.61
N PRO A 68 -1.09 0.18 -11.65
CA PRO A 68 -0.24 1.07 -10.89
C PRO A 68 0.74 0.29 -10.02
N VAL A 69 1.85 0.94 -9.69
CA VAL A 69 2.77 0.43 -8.68
C VAL A 69 2.22 0.80 -7.32
N LEU A 70 2.16 -0.16 -6.42
CA LEU A 70 1.67 0.05 -5.06
C LEU A 70 2.78 -0.25 -4.09
N GLU A 71 3.01 0.70 -3.18
CA GLU A 71 4.06 0.56 -2.18
C GLU A 71 3.51 0.99 -0.84
N VAL A 72 3.79 0.22 0.21
CA VAL A 72 3.49 0.62 1.58
C VAL A 72 4.79 0.62 2.37
N ARG A 73 4.92 1.60 3.24
CA ARG A 73 6.13 1.81 4.03
C ARG A 73 5.79 1.94 5.49
N SER A 74 6.70 1.45 6.34
CA SER A 74 6.73 1.86 7.73
C SER A 74 8.04 2.61 7.96
N MET A 75 8.20 3.17 9.13
CA MET A 75 9.41 3.95 9.42
C MET A 75 10.68 3.12 9.24
N SER A 76 10.57 1.81 9.34
CA SER A 76 11.73 0.92 9.28
C SER A 76 11.83 0.12 7.99
N GLU A 77 10.80 0.09 7.15
CA GLU A 77 10.85 -0.75 5.97
C GLU A 77 9.84 -0.35 4.89
N THR A 78 10.12 -0.80 3.66
CA THR A 78 9.24 -0.58 2.52
C THR A 78 8.85 -1.94 1.97
N ARG A 79 7.53 -2.12 1.67
CA ARG A 79 6.99 -3.38 1.22
C ARG A 79 6.11 -3.17 -0.01
N GLY A 80 6.09 -4.17 -0.88
CA GLY A 80 5.32 -4.12 -2.10
C GLY A 80 4.10 -5.03 -2.07
N LEU A 81 3.59 -5.32 -3.26
CA LEU A 81 2.31 -6.03 -3.43
C LEU A 81 2.30 -7.43 -2.84
N ASP A 82 3.41 -8.17 -2.95
CA ASP A 82 3.48 -9.53 -2.41
C ASP A 82 3.25 -9.53 -0.90
N TYR A 83 3.87 -8.60 -0.21
CA TYR A 83 3.69 -8.46 1.24
C TYR A 83 2.24 -8.08 1.57
N ILE A 84 1.68 -7.18 0.79
CA ILE A 84 0.29 -6.73 0.96
C ILE A 84 -0.66 -7.91 0.85
N SER A 85 -0.48 -8.74 -0.17
CA SER A 85 -1.31 -9.92 -0.37
C SER A 85 -1.20 -10.89 0.81
N THR A 86 0.02 -11.10 1.30
CA THR A 86 0.26 -11.97 2.43
C THR A 86 -0.49 -11.49 3.67
N ILE A 87 -0.44 -10.20 3.94
CA ILE A 87 -1.12 -9.62 5.11
C ILE A 87 -2.63 -9.74 4.97
N ARG A 88 -3.18 -9.45 3.80
CA ARG A 88 -4.63 -9.51 3.61
C ARG A 88 -5.17 -10.93 3.72
N LEU A 89 -4.36 -11.93 3.34
CA LEU A 89 -4.74 -13.32 3.47
C LEU A 89 -4.58 -13.84 4.88
N GLY A 90 -4.06 -13.02 5.78
CA GLY A 90 -3.92 -13.39 7.19
C GLY A 90 -2.67 -14.17 7.52
N SER A 91 -1.78 -14.36 6.56
CA SER A 91 -0.51 -15.04 6.81
C SER A 91 0.50 -14.06 7.40
N SER A 92 1.35 -14.57 8.27
CA SER A 92 2.38 -13.75 8.88
C SER A 92 3.64 -13.76 8.00
N PRO A 93 4.21 -12.59 7.68
CA PRO A 93 5.42 -12.53 6.86
C PRO A 93 6.67 -13.03 7.57
N HIS A 94 6.64 -13.18 8.90
CA HIS A 94 7.83 -13.63 9.63
C HIS A 94 8.15 -15.10 9.44
N ILE A 95 7.23 -15.77 8.79
CA ILE A 95 7.48 -17.18 8.56
C ILE A 95 8.83 -17.44 7.95
N GLU A 96 9.36 -16.81 7.64
CA GLU A 96 10.49 -16.94 7.24
C GLU A 96 11.61 -16.67 7.61
N PRO A 97 11.83 -17.16 8.16
CA PRO A 97 12.68 -16.74 8.43
C PRO A 97 13.63 -16.44 8.09
N ALA A 98 13.36 -16.70 8.09
CA ALA A 98 14.16 -16.44 7.81
C ALA A 98 14.78 -15.91 7.44
N GLY A 99 14.58 -16.00 7.50
CA GLY A 99 15.02 -15.59 7.17
C GLY A 99 15.43 -14.97 7.09
N GLU A 100 14.99 -15.08 7.36
CA GLU A 100 15.27 -14.48 7.16
C GLU A 100 16.07 -13.87 7.03
N THR A 101 16.06 -14.21 7.24
CA THR A 101 16.70 -13.71 7.03
C THR A 101 17.31 -13.34 6.73
N ALA A 102 17.17 -13.60 7.03
CA ALA A 102 17.61 -13.32 6.70
C ALA A 102 17.94 -13.05 6.29
#